data_68b12a48b80ad484d07f65b791aadffb
#
_entry.id   68b12a48b80ad484d07f65b791aadffb
#
_cell.length_a   1.000
_cell.length_b   1.000
_cell.length_c   1.000
_cell.angle_alpha   90.00
_cell.angle_beta   90.00
_cell.angle_gamma   90.00
#
_symmetry.space_group_name_H-M   'P 1'
#
loop_
_entity.id
_entity.type
_entity.pdbx_description
1 polymer ?
#
loop_
_entity_poly.entity_id
_entity_poly.type
_entity_poly.pdbx_seq_one_letter_code
_entity_poly.pdbx_strand_id
1 'polypeptide(L)'
;MRYLTAGESHGPRLTAIIEGVPAGLPLTAEYINAELKRRQGGYGRGARMKIESDQVEITSGVRHGLTMGGPITLNVTNLDHQKWLEIMSVDDVDEKKKGLRKITKPRPGHADLVGGMKYRFDDLRNSLERSSARETTMRVAVGAVAKRLLEEIGVEVASHIVTFGGIDIDVPDQLTVTEIKERAAQSEVSIVNPEREEEIKAYIDQIKKDGDTIGGVVETIVGGVPVGLGSYVQWDKKLDAKIAQGVVSINAFKGVEFGVGFEAGRLKGSQVMDEILWSEEDGFTRRTNNLGGFEGGMTNGQPIVVRGVMKPIPTLYKPLMSVDIETHEPYKATVERSDPTALPAAGXVMESVVATVLATEVLEKFSSDNLEELKDAVARHREFVKNF
;
A
#
# COMPACT_ATOMS: atom_id res chain seq x y z
N MET A 1 -4.19 6.58 -15.74
CA MET A 1 -4.05 5.12 -15.55
C MET A 1 -5.13 4.67 -14.57
N ARG A 2 -5.73 3.53 -14.82
CA ARG A 2 -6.70 2.95 -13.88
C ARG A 2 -6.52 1.44 -13.89
N TYR A 3 -7.07 0.79 -12.86
CA TYR A 3 -6.88 -0.64 -12.75
C TYR A 3 -8.04 -1.30 -12.02
N LEU A 4 -8.17 -2.60 -12.25
CA LEU A 4 -9.07 -3.47 -11.52
C LEU A 4 -8.27 -4.64 -10.99
N THR A 5 -8.65 -5.11 -9.79
CA THR A 5 -8.11 -6.35 -9.27
C THR A 5 -9.22 -7.37 -9.12
N ALA A 6 -8.87 -8.63 -9.22
CA ALA A 6 -9.81 -9.74 -9.08
C ALA A 6 -9.10 -10.90 -8.42
N GLY A 7 -9.88 -11.79 -7.83
CA GLY A 7 -9.34 -13.01 -7.24
C GLY A 7 -9.64 -13.13 -5.76
N GLU A 8 -9.75 -14.37 -5.32
CA GLU A 8 -10.01 -14.74 -3.94
C GLU A 8 -8.75 -15.28 -3.30
N SER A 9 -8.68 -15.19 -1.97
CA SER A 9 -7.49 -15.58 -1.23
C SER A 9 -7.04 -17.01 -1.55
N HIS A 10 -7.98 -17.92 -1.68
CA HIS A 10 -7.69 -19.33 -1.96
C HIS A 10 -8.21 -19.77 -3.32
N GLY A 11 -8.52 -18.80 -4.19
CA GLY A 11 -8.85 -19.10 -5.57
C GLY A 11 -7.60 -19.45 -6.37
N PRO A 12 -7.75 -19.74 -7.67
CA PRO A 12 -6.62 -20.23 -8.45
C PRO A 12 -5.54 -19.17 -8.68
N ARG A 13 -5.92 -17.91 -8.83
CA ARG A 13 -4.92 -16.85 -9.06
C ARG A 13 -5.52 -15.51 -8.73
N LEU A 14 -4.61 -14.53 -8.62
CA LEU A 14 -4.98 -13.14 -8.46
C LEU A 14 -4.65 -12.43 -9.76
N THR A 15 -5.49 -11.49 -10.15
CA THR A 15 -5.38 -10.83 -11.44
C THR A 15 -5.52 -9.32 -11.28
N ALA A 16 -4.78 -8.58 -12.09
CA ALA A 16 -4.99 -7.14 -12.23
C ALA A 16 -4.95 -6.80 -13.70
N ILE A 17 -5.78 -5.83 -14.10
CA ILE A 17 -5.71 -5.25 -15.42
C ILE A 17 -5.49 -3.76 -15.25
N ILE A 18 -4.45 -3.25 -15.94
CA ILE A 18 -4.07 -1.84 -15.86
C ILE A 18 -4.20 -1.22 -17.25
N GLU A 19 -4.88 -0.10 -17.35
CA GLU A 19 -4.92 0.62 -18.62
C GLU A 19 -4.41 2.04 -18.43
N GLY A 20 -3.90 2.61 -19.52
CA GLY A 20 -3.45 3.99 -19.54
C GLY A 20 -1.96 4.18 -19.34
N VAL A 21 -1.19 3.09 -19.33
CA VAL A 21 0.25 3.20 -19.23
C VAL A 21 0.80 3.56 -20.61
N PRO A 22 1.65 4.61 -20.71
CA PRO A 22 2.18 4.99 -22.02
C PRO A 22 2.99 3.86 -22.66
N ALA A 23 2.97 3.83 -23.99
CA ALA A 23 3.81 2.88 -24.74
C ALA A 23 5.29 3.22 -24.54
N GLY A 24 6.12 2.20 -24.60
CA GLY A 24 7.57 2.39 -24.56
C GLY A 24 8.18 2.33 -23.18
N LEU A 25 7.41 2.02 -22.16
CA LEU A 25 7.96 1.90 -20.82
C LEU A 25 8.64 0.54 -20.68
N PRO A 26 9.94 0.51 -20.31
CA PRO A 26 10.55 -0.78 -20.00
C PRO A 26 9.90 -1.39 -18.77
N LEU A 27 9.50 -2.65 -18.89
CA LEU A 27 8.82 -3.33 -17.79
C LEU A 27 9.09 -4.82 -17.90
N THR A 28 9.55 -5.42 -16.79
CA THR A 28 9.85 -6.85 -16.75
C THR A 28 9.14 -7.50 -15.57
N ALA A 29 8.94 -8.81 -15.66
CA ALA A 29 8.43 -9.56 -14.53
C ALA A 29 9.40 -9.50 -13.35
N GLU A 30 10.70 -9.48 -13.61
CA GLU A 30 11.69 -9.40 -12.54
C GLU A 30 11.51 -8.13 -11.69
N TYR A 31 11.24 -7.02 -12.35
CA TYR A 31 11.02 -5.76 -11.64
C TYR A 31 9.84 -5.87 -10.68
N ILE A 32 8.73 -6.41 -11.19
CA ILE A 32 7.52 -6.56 -10.38
C ILE A 32 7.76 -7.58 -9.26
N ASN A 33 8.44 -8.68 -9.58
CA ASN A 33 8.69 -9.73 -8.58
C ASN A 33 9.54 -9.23 -7.42
N ALA A 34 10.45 -8.31 -7.66
CA ALA A 34 11.24 -7.74 -6.57
C ALA A 34 10.34 -7.03 -5.56
N GLU A 35 9.31 -6.33 -6.05
CA GLU A 35 8.35 -5.67 -5.17
C GLU A 35 7.46 -6.68 -4.45
N LEU A 36 7.04 -7.73 -5.15
CA LEU A 36 6.23 -8.78 -4.51
C LEU A 36 7.01 -9.46 -3.40
N LYS A 37 8.31 -9.64 -3.58
CA LYS A 37 9.14 -10.23 -2.55
C LYS A 37 9.21 -9.34 -1.32
N ARG A 38 9.30 -8.04 -1.51
CA ARG A 38 9.30 -7.10 -0.38
C ARG A 38 8.02 -7.22 0.44
N ARG A 39 6.89 -7.40 -0.23
CA ARG A 39 5.61 -7.55 0.48
C ARG A 39 5.61 -8.79 1.37
N GLN A 40 6.29 -9.84 0.96
CA GLN A 40 6.29 -11.11 1.68
C GLN A 40 7.33 -11.17 2.80
N GLY A 41 8.17 -10.16 2.90
CA GLY A 41 9.22 -10.13 3.92
C GLY A 41 8.81 -9.45 5.20
N GLY A 42 9.77 -9.28 6.07
CA GLY A 42 9.61 -8.56 7.31
C GLY A 42 9.62 -9.48 8.53
N TYR A 43 10.17 -8.95 9.62
CA TYR A 43 10.23 -9.67 10.88
C TYR A 43 8.81 -9.87 11.43
N GLY A 44 8.58 -10.99 12.06
CA GLY A 44 7.27 -11.27 12.63
C GLY A 44 6.32 -11.99 11.68
N ARG A 45 6.76 -12.29 10.47
CA ARG A 45 5.95 -13.06 9.53
C ARG A 45 6.21 -14.55 9.76
N GLY A 46 5.17 -15.36 9.57
CA GLY A 46 5.29 -16.80 9.81
C GLY A 46 6.14 -17.49 8.77
N ALA A 47 6.51 -18.74 9.08
CA ALA A 47 7.34 -19.56 8.19
C ALA A 47 6.69 -19.77 6.82
N ARG A 48 5.36 -19.71 6.75
CA ARG A 48 4.63 -19.86 5.50
C ARG A 48 5.08 -18.86 4.45
N MET A 49 5.40 -17.64 4.87
CA MET A 49 5.81 -16.60 3.94
C MET A 49 7.18 -16.88 3.32
N LYS A 50 7.96 -17.74 3.93
CA LYS A 50 9.26 -18.10 3.38
C LYS A 50 9.16 -19.16 2.29
N ILE A 51 8.09 -19.92 2.29
CA ILE A 51 7.91 -21.02 1.35
C ILE A 51 7.27 -20.56 0.05
N GLU A 52 6.27 -19.70 0.16
CA GLU A 52 5.54 -19.21 -1.01
C GLU A 52 6.19 -17.94 -1.54
N SER A 53 6.59 -18.01 -2.80
CA SER A 53 7.19 -16.86 -3.47
C SER A 53 6.25 -16.44 -4.60
N ASP A 54 5.65 -15.27 -4.47
CA ASP A 54 4.76 -14.76 -5.50
C ASP A 54 5.55 -14.37 -6.73
N GLN A 55 5.10 -14.86 -7.88
CA GLN A 55 5.71 -14.57 -9.17
C GLN A 55 4.63 -14.08 -10.10
N VAL A 56 4.87 -12.93 -10.73
CA VAL A 56 3.90 -12.37 -11.66
C VAL A 56 4.09 -12.98 -13.04
N GLU A 57 3.00 -13.18 -13.74
CA GLU A 57 3.00 -13.49 -15.16
C GLU A 57 2.34 -12.32 -15.88
N ILE A 58 3.05 -11.71 -16.83
CA ILE A 58 2.49 -10.62 -17.65
C ILE A 58 1.92 -11.27 -18.89
N THR A 59 0.60 -11.18 -19.06
CA THR A 59 -0.07 -11.89 -20.16
C THR A 59 -0.60 -10.99 -21.24
N SER A 60 -0.46 -9.67 -21.11
CA SER A 60 -0.82 -8.74 -22.18
C SER A 60 -0.12 -7.41 -21.93
N GLY A 61 -0.01 -6.62 -22.99
CA GLY A 61 0.39 -5.22 -22.90
C GLY A 61 1.88 -4.95 -22.93
N VAL A 62 2.70 -5.98 -22.96
CA VAL A 62 4.16 -5.82 -22.99
C VAL A 62 4.72 -6.76 -24.06
N ARG A 63 5.64 -6.22 -24.89
CA ARG A 63 6.29 -7.02 -25.92
C ARG A 63 7.74 -6.59 -26.01
N HIS A 64 8.65 -7.59 -25.97
CA HIS A 64 10.08 -7.32 -26.05
C HIS A 64 10.54 -6.34 -24.98
N GLY A 65 9.96 -6.45 -23.78
CA GLY A 65 10.38 -5.66 -22.62
C GLY A 65 9.82 -4.25 -22.56
N LEU A 66 8.94 -3.88 -23.50
CA LEU A 66 8.37 -2.54 -23.55
C LEU A 66 6.85 -2.61 -23.56
N THR A 67 6.21 -1.69 -22.87
CA THR A 67 4.75 -1.58 -22.93
C THR A 67 4.31 -1.12 -24.31
N MET A 68 3.08 -1.47 -24.66
CA MET A 68 2.56 -1.20 -26.01
C MET A 68 1.38 -0.22 -26.02
N GLY A 69 1.05 0.35 -24.87
CA GLY A 69 -0.05 1.31 -24.79
C GLY A 69 -1.42 0.67 -24.54
N GLY A 70 -1.53 -0.63 -24.67
CA GLY A 70 -2.79 -1.33 -24.41
C GLY A 70 -2.86 -1.82 -22.97
N PRO A 71 -3.98 -2.45 -22.60
CA PRO A 71 -4.12 -2.93 -21.23
C PRO A 71 -3.06 -3.97 -20.88
N ILE A 72 -2.54 -3.86 -19.67
CA ILE A 72 -1.55 -4.79 -19.14
C ILE A 72 -2.26 -5.72 -18.16
N THR A 73 -2.14 -7.03 -18.38
CA THR A 73 -2.73 -8.01 -17.47
C THR A 73 -1.62 -8.68 -16.69
N LEU A 74 -1.80 -8.69 -15.37
CA LEU A 74 -0.87 -9.30 -14.43
C LEU A 74 -1.59 -10.41 -13.69
N ASN A 75 -0.94 -11.56 -13.55
CA ASN A 75 -1.49 -12.70 -12.84
C ASN A 75 -0.47 -13.23 -11.85
N VAL A 76 -0.95 -13.63 -10.68
CA VAL A 76 -0.13 -14.33 -9.68
C VAL A 76 -0.87 -15.60 -9.30
N THR A 77 -0.24 -16.76 -9.49
CA THR A 77 -0.85 -18.03 -9.14
C THR A 77 -0.85 -18.21 -7.63
N ASN A 78 -2.00 -18.67 -7.08
CA ASN A 78 -2.06 -19.04 -5.67
C ASN A 78 -1.66 -20.50 -5.55
N LEU A 79 -0.45 -20.76 -5.08
CA LEU A 79 0.04 -22.12 -4.99
C LEU A 79 -0.78 -22.97 -4.02
N ASP A 80 -1.35 -22.35 -3.01
CA ASP A 80 -2.16 -23.05 -2.02
C ASP A 80 -3.49 -23.54 -2.58
N HIS A 81 -3.89 -23.07 -3.76
CA HIS A 81 -5.19 -23.40 -4.34
C HIS A 81 -5.39 -24.91 -4.52
N GLN A 82 -4.31 -25.65 -4.71
CA GLN A 82 -4.42 -27.10 -4.93
C GLN A 82 -5.11 -27.81 -3.75
N LYS A 83 -5.04 -27.23 -2.57
CA LYS A 83 -5.71 -27.77 -1.39
C LYS A 83 -7.14 -27.31 -1.26
N TRP A 84 -7.62 -26.49 -2.20
CA TRP A 84 -8.91 -25.82 -2.08
C TRP A 84 -9.81 -26.05 -3.28
N LEU A 85 -9.50 -27.05 -4.10
CA LEU A 85 -10.19 -27.23 -5.38
C LEU A 85 -11.70 -27.37 -5.24
N GLU A 86 -12.15 -28.16 -4.25
CA GLU A 86 -13.59 -28.34 -4.04
C GLU A 86 -14.19 -27.15 -3.29
N ILE A 87 -13.49 -26.66 -2.29
CA ILE A 87 -13.99 -25.57 -1.47
C ILE A 87 -14.20 -24.30 -2.31
N MET A 88 -13.29 -24.04 -3.24
CA MET A 88 -13.35 -22.85 -4.08
C MET A 88 -13.76 -23.16 -5.52
N SER A 89 -14.46 -24.26 -5.74
CA SER A 89 -14.90 -24.63 -7.08
C SER A 89 -15.85 -23.59 -7.66
N VAL A 90 -15.62 -23.25 -8.91
CA VAL A 90 -16.54 -22.38 -9.67
C VAL A 90 -17.85 -23.13 -9.95
N ASP A 91 -17.76 -24.44 -10.13
CA ASP A 91 -18.90 -25.27 -10.44
C ASP A 91 -19.63 -25.71 -9.17
N ASP A 92 -20.89 -26.04 -9.30
CA ASP A 92 -21.67 -26.54 -8.18
C ASP A 92 -21.07 -27.85 -7.65
N VAL A 93 -21.18 -28.04 -6.37
CA VAL A 93 -20.75 -29.27 -5.70
C VAL A 93 -21.88 -29.76 -4.80
N ASP A 94 -21.78 -31.00 -4.31
CA ASP A 94 -22.85 -31.52 -3.48
C ASP A 94 -22.89 -30.83 -2.11
N GLU A 95 -23.99 -31.04 -1.40
CA GLU A 95 -24.22 -30.30 -0.14
C GLU A 95 -23.16 -30.59 0.92
N LYS A 96 -22.64 -31.80 0.94
CA LYS A 96 -21.60 -32.14 1.90
C LYS A 96 -20.33 -31.33 1.65
N LYS A 97 -19.97 -31.19 0.38
CA LYS A 97 -18.77 -30.42 0.03
C LYS A 97 -18.96 -28.91 0.25
N LYS A 98 -20.19 -28.42 0.12
CA LYS A 98 -20.51 -27.04 0.40
C LYS A 98 -20.26 -26.68 1.85
N GLY A 99 -20.37 -27.65 2.75
CA GLY A 99 -20.13 -27.41 4.17
C GLY A 99 -18.69 -27.42 4.58
N LEU A 100 -17.78 -27.84 3.67
CA LEU A 100 -16.37 -27.85 4.00
C LEU A 100 -15.86 -26.44 4.19
N ARG A 101 -15.22 -26.21 5.33
CA ARG A 101 -14.65 -24.92 5.69
C ARG A 101 -15.64 -23.77 5.65
N LYS A 102 -16.92 -24.07 5.87
CA LYS A 102 -17.93 -23.03 6.00
C LYS A 102 -17.63 -22.18 7.23
N ILE A 103 -17.81 -20.87 7.08
CA ILE A 103 -17.53 -19.93 8.16
C ILE A 103 -18.82 -19.32 8.64
N THR A 104 -19.15 -19.57 9.92
CA THR A 104 -20.34 -19.00 10.56
C THR A 104 -19.98 -18.17 11.78
N LYS A 105 -18.70 -18.07 12.13
CA LYS A 105 -18.24 -17.39 13.34
C LYS A 105 -17.37 -16.20 12.93
N PRO A 106 -17.97 -15.01 12.82
CA PRO A 106 -17.24 -13.85 12.30
C PRO A 106 -16.15 -13.39 13.26
N ARG A 107 -15.08 -12.90 12.67
CA ARG A 107 -13.96 -12.36 13.43
C ARG A 107 -14.22 -10.89 13.76
N PRO A 108 -14.05 -10.48 15.03
CA PRO A 108 -14.20 -9.07 15.36
C PRO A 108 -13.22 -8.22 14.55
N GLY A 109 -13.70 -7.08 14.05
CA GLY A 109 -12.84 -6.14 13.32
C GLY A 109 -12.57 -6.51 11.87
N HIS A 110 -13.22 -7.55 11.35
CA HIS A 110 -13.03 -7.98 9.97
C HIS A 110 -14.32 -7.77 9.18
N ALA A 111 -14.26 -8.03 7.88
CA ALA A 111 -15.41 -7.83 7.00
C ALA A 111 -16.46 -8.92 7.10
N ASP A 112 -16.20 -9.97 7.86
CA ASP A 112 -17.02 -11.19 7.83
C ASP A 112 -18.51 -10.94 8.05
N LEU A 113 -18.85 -10.35 9.20
CA LEU A 113 -20.26 -10.21 9.58
C LEU A 113 -20.99 -9.20 8.69
N VAL A 114 -20.42 -8.02 8.54
CA VAL A 114 -21.08 -6.97 7.74
C VAL A 114 -21.17 -7.38 6.28
N GLY A 115 -20.14 -8.06 5.76
CA GLY A 115 -20.19 -8.56 4.39
C GLY A 115 -21.30 -9.58 4.21
N GLY A 116 -21.46 -10.46 5.20
CA GLY A 116 -22.57 -11.42 5.17
C GLY A 116 -23.92 -10.74 5.15
N MET A 117 -24.08 -9.70 5.96
CA MET A 117 -25.33 -8.95 5.99
C MET A 117 -25.57 -8.21 4.68
N LYS A 118 -24.53 -7.56 4.16
CA LYS A 118 -24.69 -6.72 2.97
C LYS A 118 -25.04 -7.55 1.74
N TYR A 119 -24.34 -8.67 1.56
CA TYR A 119 -24.50 -9.49 0.35
C TYR A 119 -25.37 -10.72 0.58
N ARG A 120 -25.91 -10.87 1.78
CA ARG A 120 -26.83 -11.94 2.15
C ARG A 120 -26.21 -13.33 2.02
N PHE A 121 -25.00 -13.45 2.56
CA PHE A 121 -24.31 -14.74 2.59
C PHE A 121 -24.61 -15.47 3.90
N ASP A 122 -24.85 -16.78 3.81
CA ASP A 122 -24.89 -17.61 5.01
C ASP A 122 -23.57 -18.33 5.25
N ASP A 123 -22.65 -18.25 4.30
CA ASP A 123 -21.28 -18.72 4.47
C ASP A 123 -20.40 -17.50 4.37
N LEU A 124 -19.84 -17.08 5.51
CA LEU A 124 -19.03 -15.87 5.55
C LEU A 124 -17.71 -16.04 4.81
N ARG A 125 -17.39 -17.26 4.36
CA ARG A 125 -16.22 -17.45 3.52
C ARG A 125 -16.28 -16.58 2.27
N ASN A 126 -17.47 -16.37 1.73
CA ASN A 126 -17.59 -15.52 0.53
C ASN A 126 -17.08 -14.11 0.76
N SER A 127 -17.28 -13.56 1.96
CA SER A 127 -16.73 -12.26 2.29
C SER A 127 -15.26 -12.35 2.62
N LEU A 128 -14.87 -13.36 3.39
CA LEU A 128 -13.48 -13.50 3.83
C LEU A 128 -12.52 -13.62 2.66
N GLU A 129 -12.91 -14.37 1.64
CA GLU A 129 -12.01 -14.66 0.53
C GLU A 129 -11.61 -13.40 -0.22
N ARG A 130 -12.58 -12.54 -0.52
CA ARG A 130 -12.24 -11.32 -1.29
C ARG A 130 -11.72 -10.20 -0.40
N SER A 131 -12.14 -10.13 0.86
CA SER A 131 -11.70 -9.05 1.75
C SER A 131 -10.33 -9.31 2.36
N SER A 132 -9.76 -10.46 2.11
CA SER A 132 -8.47 -10.84 2.64
C SER A 132 -7.37 -9.89 2.18
N ALA A 133 -6.38 -9.70 3.05
CA ALA A 133 -5.20 -8.90 2.69
C ALA A 133 -4.39 -9.50 1.55
N ARG A 134 -4.68 -10.74 1.15
CA ARG A 134 -4.05 -11.35 -0.02
C ARG A 134 -4.25 -10.48 -1.28
N GLU A 135 -5.36 -9.73 -1.34
CA GLU A 135 -5.64 -8.84 -2.46
C GLU A 135 -4.53 -7.80 -2.65
N THR A 136 -3.84 -7.43 -1.57
CA THR A 136 -2.78 -6.43 -1.68
C THR A 136 -1.60 -6.90 -2.52
N THR A 137 -1.48 -8.20 -2.77
CA THR A 137 -0.50 -8.69 -3.73
C THR A 137 -0.63 -7.94 -5.05
N MET A 138 -1.87 -7.78 -5.53
CA MET A 138 -2.08 -7.11 -6.81
C MET A 138 -1.95 -5.59 -6.69
N ARG A 139 -2.24 -5.01 -5.50
CA ARG A 139 -1.94 -3.59 -5.29
C ARG A 139 -0.45 -3.33 -5.42
N VAL A 140 0.38 -4.26 -4.93
CA VAL A 140 1.82 -4.12 -5.05
C VAL A 140 2.27 -4.33 -6.49
N ALA A 141 1.69 -5.29 -7.20
CA ALA A 141 2.04 -5.51 -8.61
C ALA A 141 1.70 -4.30 -9.46
N VAL A 142 0.52 -3.73 -9.26
CA VAL A 142 0.12 -2.50 -9.99
C VAL A 142 1.05 -1.36 -9.59
N GLY A 143 1.34 -1.24 -8.32
CA GLY A 143 2.24 -0.19 -7.82
C GLY A 143 3.65 -0.31 -8.38
N ALA A 144 4.09 -1.53 -8.68
CA ALA A 144 5.40 -1.71 -9.30
C ALA A 144 5.43 -1.10 -10.70
N VAL A 145 4.35 -1.27 -11.46
CA VAL A 145 4.25 -0.63 -12.78
C VAL A 145 4.29 0.89 -12.61
N ALA A 146 3.55 1.41 -11.63
CA ALA A 146 3.53 2.85 -11.37
C ALA A 146 4.91 3.36 -11.00
N LYS A 147 5.63 2.64 -10.14
CA LYS A 147 6.99 3.05 -9.73
C LYS A 147 7.93 3.05 -10.92
N ARG A 148 7.79 2.07 -11.81
CA ARG A 148 8.64 2.01 -12.99
C ARG A 148 8.44 3.26 -13.84
N LEU A 149 7.19 3.67 -14.02
CA LEU A 149 6.89 4.89 -14.75
C LEU A 149 7.46 6.11 -14.04
N LEU A 150 7.26 6.20 -12.73
CA LEU A 150 7.74 7.36 -11.96
C LEU A 150 9.25 7.47 -11.99
N GLU A 151 9.97 6.35 -12.00
CA GLU A 151 11.43 6.38 -12.10
C GLU A 151 11.90 7.09 -13.37
N GLU A 152 11.15 6.92 -14.47
CA GLU A 152 11.54 7.52 -15.73
C GLU A 152 11.49 9.04 -15.71
N ILE A 153 10.74 9.61 -14.79
CA ILE A 153 10.66 11.07 -14.66
C ILE A 153 11.31 11.56 -13.36
N GLY A 154 12.13 10.73 -12.75
CA GLY A 154 12.93 11.15 -11.60
C GLY A 154 12.18 11.21 -10.28
N VAL A 155 11.06 10.53 -10.17
CA VAL A 155 10.29 10.49 -8.92
C VAL A 155 10.65 9.21 -8.16
N GLU A 156 11.03 9.37 -6.90
CA GLU A 156 11.45 8.25 -6.05
C GLU A 156 10.51 8.12 -4.87
N VAL A 157 10.07 6.89 -4.60
CA VAL A 157 9.13 6.60 -3.52
C VAL A 157 9.82 5.71 -2.50
N ALA A 158 9.66 6.03 -1.22
CA ALA A 158 10.24 5.24 -0.13
C ALA A 158 9.24 5.14 1.01
N SER A 159 9.36 4.09 1.80
CA SER A 159 8.53 3.95 2.98
C SER A 159 9.35 3.39 4.13
N HIS A 160 8.91 3.69 5.34
CA HIS A 160 9.51 3.18 6.55
C HIS A 160 8.47 3.24 7.67
N ILE A 161 8.79 2.60 8.80
CA ILE A 161 7.84 2.53 9.91
C ILE A 161 8.25 3.58 10.96
N VAL A 162 7.28 4.35 11.40
CA VAL A 162 7.54 5.40 12.40
C VAL A 162 6.92 5.10 13.75
N THR A 163 5.99 4.15 13.82
CA THR A 163 5.42 3.72 15.09
C THR A 163 5.15 2.23 15.01
N PHE A 164 5.69 1.47 15.96
CA PHE A 164 5.42 0.05 16.13
C PHE A 164 4.63 -0.12 17.42
N GLY A 165 3.32 -0.40 17.30
CA GLY A 165 2.50 -0.55 18.49
C GLY A 165 2.62 0.66 19.40
N GLY A 166 3.13 0.48 20.60
CA GLY A 166 3.30 1.57 21.54
C GLY A 166 4.64 2.30 21.46
N ILE A 167 5.48 1.96 20.47
CA ILE A 167 6.84 2.51 20.40
C ILE A 167 6.98 3.41 19.19
N ASP A 168 7.31 4.67 19.43
CA ASP A 168 7.59 5.62 18.37
C ASP A 168 9.06 5.56 18.00
N ILE A 169 9.33 5.64 16.69
CA ILE A 169 10.69 5.61 16.17
C ILE A 169 11.05 7.01 15.72
N ASP A 170 12.01 7.61 16.39
CA ASP A 170 12.48 8.94 15.99
C ASP A 170 13.27 8.82 14.70
N VAL A 171 13.01 9.77 13.80
CA VAL A 171 13.64 9.80 12.48
C VAL A 171 14.68 10.89 12.48
N PRO A 172 15.93 10.59 12.11
CA PRO A 172 16.94 11.67 12.04
C PRO A 172 16.52 12.76 11.07
N ASP A 173 16.85 13.99 11.43
CA ASP A 173 16.56 15.12 10.57
C ASP A 173 17.37 15.02 9.28
N GLN A 174 16.83 15.56 8.22
CA GLN A 174 17.51 15.80 6.96
C GLN A 174 17.95 14.56 6.19
N LEU A 175 17.28 13.42 6.43
CA LEU A 175 17.50 12.27 5.56
C LEU A 175 16.86 12.53 4.21
N THR A 176 17.58 12.20 3.14
CA THR A 176 17.00 12.25 1.81
C THR A 176 16.08 11.06 1.60
N VAL A 177 15.23 11.13 0.58
CA VAL A 177 14.36 10.02 0.25
C VAL A 177 15.20 8.77 -0.05
N THR A 178 16.30 8.93 -0.77
CA THR A 178 17.20 7.83 -1.08
C THR A 178 17.76 7.20 0.18
N GLU A 179 18.19 8.04 1.15
CA GLU A 179 18.73 7.53 2.40
C GLU A 179 17.68 6.76 3.20
N ILE A 180 16.46 7.26 3.24
CA ILE A 180 15.37 6.55 3.94
C ILE A 180 15.13 5.20 3.27
N LYS A 181 15.08 5.19 1.94
CA LYS A 181 14.87 3.96 1.20
C LYS A 181 15.96 2.93 1.50
N GLU A 182 17.22 3.38 1.49
CA GLU A 182 18.34 2.48 1.73
C GLU A 182 18.35 1.94 3.16
N ARG A 183 18.13 2.82 4.13
CA ARG A 183 18.14 2.39 5.52
C ARG A 183 16.99 1.43 5.82
N ALA A 184 15.80 1.74 5.35
CA ALA A 184 14.65 0.87 5.58
C ALA A 184 14.86 -0.50 4.93
N ALA A 185 15.48 -0.52 3.74
CA ALA A 185 15.73 -1.80 3.04
C ALA A 185 16.69 -2.69 3.79
N GLN A 186 17.59 -2.11 4.58
CA GLN A 186 18.56 -2.89 5.36
C GLN A 186 18.01 -3.38 6.68
N SER A 187 16.81 -2.94 7.04
CA SER A 187 16.19 -3.27 8.33
C SER A 187 15.14 -4.36 8.15
N GLU A 188 15.15 -5.34 9.03
CA GLU A 188 14.12 -6.39 9.02
C GLU A 188 12.77 -5.89 9.52
N VAL A 189 12.75 -4.71 10.15
CA VAL A 189 11.52 -4.09 10.61
C VAL A 189 11.23 -2.77 9.89
N SER A 190 12.00 -2.48 8.84
CA SER A 190 11.77 -1.33 7.95
C SER A 190 11.85 0.02 8.67
N ILE A 191 12.81 0.16 9.59
CA ILE A 191 13.03 1.44 10.27
C ILE A 191 14.35 2.05 9.80
N VAL A 192 14.49 3.36 10.00
CA VAL A 192 15.70 4.06 9.54
C VAL A 192 16.75 4.21 10.63
N ASN A 193 16.46 3.79 11.85
CA ASN A 193 17.39 3.86 12.97
C ASN A 193 17.87 2.48 13.34
N PRO A 194 19.02 2.03 12.83
CA PRO A 194 19.46 0.66 13.12
C PRO A 194 19.69 0.38 14.61
N GLU A 195 19.97 1.41 15.40
CA GLU A 195 20.16 1.21 16.84
C GLU A 195 18.87 0.83 17.56
N ARG A 196 17.70 1.05 16.96
CA ARG A 196 16.42 0.65 17.54
C ARG A 196 15.97 -0.74 17.11
N GLU A 197 16.70 -1.38 16.22
CA GLU A 197 16.25 -2.62 15.58
C GLU A 197 16.00 -3.74 16.60
N GLU A 198 16.95 -3.98 17.50
CA GLU A 198 16.83 -5.08 18.44
C GLU A 198 15.70 -4.85 19.45
N GLU A 199 15.50 -3.61 19.86
CA GLU A 199 14.41 -3.25 20.74
C GLU A 199 13.06 -3.59 20.12
N ILE A 200 12.90 -3.24 18.84
CA ILE A 200 11.64 -3.50 18.13
C ILE A 200 11.42 -4.99 17.95
N LYS A 201 12.46 -5.73 17.60
CA LYS A 201 12.35 -7.18 17.46
C LYS A 201 11.94 -7.84 18.79
N ALA A 202 12.54 -7.39 19.88
CA ALA A 202 12.19 -7.93 21.20
C ALA A 202 10.73 -7.64 21.56
N TYR A 203 10.27 -6.44 21.20
CA TYR A 203 8.88 -6.08 21.44
C TYR A 203 7.93 -6.97 20.63
N ILE A 204 8.24 -7.20 19.36
CA ILE A 204 7.42 -8.07 18.51
C ILE A 204 7.39 -9.49 19.09
N ASP A 205 8.54 -10.00 19.52
CA ASP A 205 8.61 -11.33 20.11
C ASP A 205 7.75 -11.43 21.38
N GLN A 206 7.73 -10.37 22.18
CA GLN A 206 6.90 -10.37 23.39
C GLN A 206 5.41 -10.38 23.05
N ILE A 207 5.02 -9.61 22.04
CA ILE A 207 3.62 -9.58 21.59
C ILE A 207 3.20 -10.97 21.12
N LYS A 208 4.07 -11.64 20.36
CA LYS A 208 3.78 -12.99 19.90
C LYS A 208 3.60 -13.93 21.08
N LYS A 209 4.48 -13.84 22.09
CA LYS A 209 4.41 -14.66 23.27
C LYS A 209 3.10 -14.44 24.03
N ASP A 210 2.63 -13.19 24.06
CA ASP A 210 1.38 -12.84 24.73
C ASP A 210 0.14 -13.27 23.94
N GLY A 211 0.31 -13.75 22.72
CA GLY A 211 -0.82 -14.14 21.89
C GLY A 211 -1.60 -12.97 21.33
N ASP A 212 -0.96 -11.81 21.25
CA ASP A 212 -1.61 -10.58 20.82
C ASP A 212 -1.05 -10.11 19.47
N THR A 213 -1.56 -9.00 18.97
CA THR A 213 -1.06 -8.40 17.74
C THR A 213 -0.91 -6.89 17.94
N ILE A 214 -0.07 -6.28 17.11
CA ILE A 214 0.09 -4.83 17.13
C ILE A 214 0.01 -4.27 15.71
N GLY A 215 -0.46 -3.04 15.63
CA GLY A 215 -0.41 -2.23 14.42
C GLY A 215 0.68 -1.19 14.55
N GLY A 216 0.51 -0.11 13.83
CA GLY A 216 1.49 0.96 13.87
C GLY A 216 1.25 1.98 12.79
N VAL A 217 2.27 2.80 12.54
CA VAL A 217 2.18 3.88 11.56
C VAL A 217 3.29 3.72 10.54
N VAL A 218 2.89 3.72 9.27
CA VAL A 218 3.80 3.68 8.13
C VAL A 218 3.92 5.09 7.57
N GLU A 219 5.11 5.49 7.18
CA GLU A 219 5.31 6.75 6.48
C GLU A 219 5.83 6.47 5.07
N THR A 220 5.21 7.11 4.07
CA THR A 220 5.69 7.09 2.70
C THR A 220 6.17 8.50 2.36
N ILE A 221 7.36 8.57 1.77
CA ILE A 221 7.95 9.83 1.35
C ILE A 221 8.24 9.74 -0.14
N VAL A 222 7.90 10.82 -0.87
CA VAL A 222 8.13 10.85 -2.32
C VAL A 222 8.94 12.09 -2.65
N GLY A 223 10.05 11.88 -3.35
CA GLY A 223 10.91 12.97 -3.79
C GLY A 223 10.87 13.13 -5.30
N GLY A 224 11.21 14.35 -5.76
CA GLY A 224 11.28 14.62 -7.18
C GLY A 224 9.95 14.85 -7.86
N VAL A 225 8.91 15.11 -7.09
CA VAL A 225 7.56 15.27 -7.65
C VAL A 225 7.46 16.63 -8.34
N PRO A 226 6.96 16.69 -9.58
CA PRO A 226 6.75 17.99 -10.23
C PRO A 226 5.75 18.85 -9.47
N VAL A 227 5.95 20.15 -9.51
CA VAL A 227 5.01 21.11 -8.93
C VAL A 227 3.72 21.09 -9.73
N GLY A 228 2.58 21.15 -9.02
CA GLY A 228 1.30 21.34 -9.70
C GLY A 228 0.58 20.07 -10.09
N LEU A 229 0.90 18.96 -9.44
CA LEU A 229 0.04 17.77 -9.58
C LEU A 229 -1.14 17.94 -8.64
N GLY A 230 -2.34 17.64 -9.15
CA GLY A 230 -3.57 17.91 -8.41
C GLY A 230 -4.08 19.31 -8.70
N SER A 231 -5.23 19.66 -8.13
CA SER A 231 -5.82 20.94 -8.41
C SER A 231 -6.77 21.37 -7.28
N TYR A 232 -6.89 22.67 -7.10
CA TYR A 232 -7.84 23.22 -6.13
C TYR A 232 -9.21 23.52 -6.75
N VAL A 233 -9.32 23.33 -8.07
CA VAL A 233 -10.52 23.83 -8.77
C VAL A 233 -11.79 23.06 -8.42
N GLN A 234 -11.64 21.84 -7.88
CA GLN A 234 -12.79 21.06 -7.42
C GLN A 234 -12.32 20.16 -6.29
N TRP A 235 -13.25 19.83 -5.37
CA TRP A 235 -12.90 19.07 -4.17
C TRP A 235 -12.28 17.70 -4.51
N ASP A 236 -12.76 17.05 -5.56
CA ASP A 236 -12.28 15.71 -5.90
C ASP A 236 -11.07 15.71 -6.84
N LYS A 237 -10.51 16.90 -7.10
CA LYS A 237 -9.28 16.99 -7.88
C LYS A 237 -8.05 17.26 -7.02
N LYS A 238 -8.25 17.40 -5.71
CA LYS A 238 -7.14 17.61 -4.78
C LYS A 238 -6.35 16.30 -4.64
N LEU A 239 -5.04 16.36 -4.87
CA LEU A 239 -4.24 15.14 -4.89
C LEU A 239 -4.04 14.56 -3.50
N ASP A 240 -3.88 15.38 -2.47
CA ASP A 240 -3.78 14.83 -1.11
C ASP A 240 -5.06 14.06 -0.75
N ALA A 241 -6.21 14.53 -1.19
CA ALA A 241 -7.46 13.81 -0.95
C ALA A 241 -7.46 12.47 -1.70
N LYS A 242 -6.94 12.45 -2.93
CA LYS A 242 -6.86 11.19 -3.68
C LYS A 242 -5.90 10.20 -3.02
N ILE A 243 -4.77 10.70 -2.52
CA ILE A 243 -3.84 9.84 -1.79
C ILE A 243 -4.48 9.32 -0.52
N ALA A 244 -5.21 10.19 0.21
CA ALA A 244 -5.89 9.77 1.43
C ALA A 244 -6.88 8.65 1.15
N GLN A 245 -7.65 8.77 0.06
CA GLN A 245 -8.56 7.70 -0.32
C GLN A 245 -7.82 6.39 -0.58
N GLY A 246 -6.72 6.47 -1.31
CA GLY A 246 -5.93 5.28 -1.60
C GLY A 246 -5.40 4.63 -0.34
N VAL A 247 -4.86 5.43 0.57
CA VAL A 247 -4.27 4.90 1.80
C VAL A 247 -5.34 4.24 2.67
N VAL A 248 -6.48 4.92 2.88
CA VAL A 248 -7.52 4.35 3.73
C VAL A 248 -8.14 3.10 3.09
N SER A 249 -8.07 2.95 1.77
CA SER A 249 -8.60 1.76 1.10
C SER A 249 -7.76 0.52 1.35
N ILE A 250 -6.56 0.65 1.91
CA ILE A 250 -5.73 -0.52 2.19
C ILE A 250 -6.32 -1.29 3.38
N ASN A 251 -6.33 -2.60 3.26
CA ASN A 251 -6.84 -3.46 4.33
C ASN A 251 -6.19 -3.08 5.66
N ALA A 252 -7.02 -2.92 6.68
CA ALA A 252 -6.62 -2.62 8.07
C ALA A 252 -6.19 -1.17 8.31
N PHE A 253 -6.13 -0.32 7.30
CA PHE A 253 -5.76 1.08 7.52
C PHE A 253 -6.97 1.88 8.01
N LYS A 254 -6.76 2.70 9.06
CA LYS A 254 -7.84 3.42 9.73
C LYS A 254 -7.65 4.92 9.76
N GLY A 255 -6.53 5.42 9.23
CA GLY A 255 -6.30 6.85 9.23
C GLY A 255 -5.15 7.23 8.34
N VAL A 256 -5.10 8.51 8.01
CA VAL A 256 -4.07 9.06 7.14
C VAL A 256 -3.80 10.50 7.58
N GLU A 257 -2.54 10.92 7.50
CA GLU A 257 -2.19 12.31 7.75
C GLU A 257 -1.02 12.72 6.87
N PHE A 258 -0.89 14.03 6.66
CA PHE A 258 0.13 14.60 5.79
C PHE A 258 0.98 15.58 6.57
N GLY A 259 2.30 15.55 6.37
CA GLY A 259 3.21 16.47 7.04
C GLY A 259 3.11 16.33 8.55
N VAL A 260 2.92 17.45 9.26
CA VAL A 260 2.76 17.36 10.71
C VAL A 260 1.41 16.74 11.11
N GLY A 261 0.47 16.64 10.18
CA GLY A 261 -0.76 15.91 10.41
C GLY A 261 -1.59 16.48 11.55
N PHE A 262 -2.08 15.60 12.42
CA PHE A 262 -2.93 16.02 13.52
C PHE A 262 -2.24 17.01 14.47
N GLU A 263 -0.92 17.01 14.50
CA GLU A 263 -0.19 17.95 15.32
C GLU A 263 -0.49 19.42 14.91
N ALA A 264 -0.82 19.62 13.63
CA ALA A 264 -1.16 20.96 13.15
C ALA A 264 -2.29 21.60 13.97
N GLY A 265 -3.20 20.76 14.50
CA GLY A 265 -4.31 21.27 15.30
C GLY A 265 -3.89 21.79 16.67
N ARG A 266 -2.67 21.48 17.10
CA ARG A 266 -2.16 21.94 18.40
C ARG A 266 -1.21 23.12 18.29
N LEU A 267 -0.86 23.50 17.07
CA LEU A 267 0.18 24.52 16.83
C LEU A 267 -0.45 25.79 16.31
N LYS A 268 0.29 26.89 16.48
CA LYS A 268 -0.14 28.17 15.93
C LYS A 268 0.21 28.25 14.46
N GLY A 269 -0.48 29.14 13.73
CA GLY A 269 -0.24 29.27 12.31
C GLY A 269 1.22 29.54 11.96
N SER A 270 1.88 30.39 12.74
CA SER A 270 3.28 30.71 12.47
C SER A 270 4.23 29.51 12.66
N GLN A 271 3.76 28.47 13.35
CA GLN A 271 4.57 27.26 13.57
C GLN A 271 4.33 26.21 12.50
N VAL A 272 3.28 26.37 11.69
CA VAL A 272 2.89 25.34 10.72
C VAL A 272 3.17 25.76 9.28
N MET A 273 2.85 27.00 8.93
CA MET A 273 2.90 27.41 7.53
C MET A 273 4.33 27.39 7.02
N ASP A 274 4.54 26.83 5.82
CA ASP A 274 5.85 26.71 5.23
C ASP A 274 6.19 27.99 4.48
N GLU A 275 7.14 28.76 5.03
CA GLU A 275 7.53 30.02 4.41
C GLU A 275 8.13 29.80 3.05
N ILE A 276 7.88 30.71 2.14
CA ILE A 276 8.31 30.63 0.76
C ILE A 276 9.63 31.34 0.59
N LEU A 277 10.60 30.68 -0.03
CA LEU A 277 11.92 31.22 -0.29
C LEU A 277 12.15 31.22 -1.79
N TRP A 278 13.12 32.05 -2.22
CA TRP A 278 13.51 32.07 -3.62
C TRP A 278 15.02 32.22 -3.73
N SER A 279 15.60 31.50 -4.67
CA SER A 279 16.98 31.71 -5.05
C SER A 279 17.09 31.56 -6.56
N GLU A 280 18.13 32.17 -7.13
CA GLU A 280 18.35 32.05 -8.57
C GLU A 280 18.66 30.61 -8.95
N GLU A 281 19.34 29.90 -8.08
CA GLU A 281 19.71 28.51 -8.35
C GLU A 281 18.52 27.56 -8.32
N ASP A 282 17.66 27.74 -7.33
CA ASP A 282 16.60 26.75 -7.07
C ASP A 282 15.19 27.21 -7.42
N GLY A 283 15.02 28.51 -7.73
CA GLY A 283 13.68 29.06 -7.89
C GLY A 283 12.96 29.13 -6.54
N PHE A 284 11.66 28.95 -6.56
CA PHE A 284 10.86 28.98 -5.32
C PHE A 284 10.99 27.67 -4.57
N THR A 285 11.27 27.78 -3.27
CA THR A 285 11.37 26.62 -2.38
C THR A 285 10.61 26.93 -1.09
N ARG A 286 10.72 26.06 -0.12
CA ARG A 286 10.08 26.29 1.18
C ARG A 286 11.09 26.11 2.29
N ARG A 287 10.93 26.90 3.38
CA ARG A 287 11.84 26.80 4.51
C ARG A 287 11.64 25.52 5.31
N THR A 288 10.41 25.05 5.37
CA THR A 288 10.04 23.84 6.11
C THR A 288 9.11 23.02 5.22
N ASN A 289 8.73 21.85 5.71
CA ASN A 289 7.78 21.00 4.96
C ASN A 289 6.70 20.46 5.91
N ASN A 290 6.16 21.34 6.72
CA ASN A 290 5.13 20.94 7.70
C ASN A 290 3.85 20.47 7.04
N LEU A 291 3.56 20.97 5.84
CA LEU A 291 2.33 20.60 5.14
C LEU A 291 2.47 19.33 4.29
N GLY A 292 3.65 18.73 4.30
CA GLY A 292 3.84 17.43 3.67
C GLY A 292 3.83 17.45 2.15
N GLY A 293 4.22 18.58 1.54
CA GLY A 293 4.37 18.66 0.10
C GLY A 293 3.14 19.14 -0.65
N PHE A 294 2.11 19.57 0.07
CA PHE A 294 0.85 19.99 -0.55
C PHE A 294 0.43 21.36 -0.12
N GLU A 295 -0.08 22.14 -1.06
CA GLU A 295 -0.72 23.42 -0.83
C GLU A 295 -1.94 23.48 -1.72
N GLY A 296 -3.12 23.68 -1.11
CA GLY A 296 -4.36 23.76 -1.88
C GLY A 296 -4.67 22.49 -2.69
N GLY A 297 -4.21 21.33 -2.23
CA GLY A 297 -4.46 20.09 -2.93
C GLY A 297 -3.51 19.81 -4.07
N MET A 298 -2.48 20.64 -4.22
CA MET A 298 -1.49 20.50 -5.30
C MET A 298 -0.10 20.28 -4.71
N THR A 299 0.73 19.54 -5.44
CA THR A 299 2.13 19.37 -5.02
C THR A 299 2.88 20.69 -5.16
N ASN A 300 3.77 20.96 -4.20
CA ASN A 300 4.52 22.23 -4.20
C ASN A 300 6.02 22.06 -4.47
N GLY A 301 6.44 20.84 -4.84
CA GLY A 301 7.83 20.57 -5.14
C GLY A 301 8.62 20.03 -3.96
N GLN A 302 8.12 20.18 -2.75
CA GLN A 302 8.76 19.57 -1.59
C GLN A 302 8.41 18.09 -1.55
N PRO A 303 9.16 17.27 -0.82
CA PRO A 303 8.80 15.86 -0.72
C PRO A 303 7.38 15.68 -0.17
N ILE A 304 6.67 14.72 -0.74
CA ILE A 304 5.38 14.33 -0.17
C ILE A 304 5.67 13.49 1.07
N VAL A 305 5.00 13.81 2.17
CA VAL A 305 5.14 13.06 3.42
C VAL A 305 3.75 12.67 3.88
N VAL A 306 3.45 11.38 3.81
CA VAL A 306 2.12 10.88 4.19
C VAL A 306 2.29 9.68 5.12
N ARG A 307 1.47 9.64 6.17
CA ARG A 307 1.47 8.52 7.12
C ARG A 307 0.11 7.88 7.15
N GLY A 308 0.12 6.55 7.26
CA GLY A 308 -1.10 5.77 7.42
C GLY A 308 -1.00 4.91 8.67
N VAL A 309 -2.12 4.77 9.38
CA VAL A 309 -2.15 3.93 10.57
C VAL A 309 -2.86 2.63 10.26
N MET A 310 -2.18 1.52 10.59
CA MET A 310 -2.72 0.18 10.43
C MET A 310 -3.19 -0.33 11.78
N LYS A 311 -4.44 -0.79 11.86
CA LYS A 311 -4.91 -1.43 13.08
C LYS A 311 -4.22 -2.79 13.24
N PRO A 312 -4.17 -3.33 14.47
CA PRO A 312 -3.61 -4.66 14.66
C PRO A 312 -4.39 -5.71 13.86
N ILE A 313 -3.71 -6.81 13.54
CA ILE A 313 -4.35 -7.93 12.85
C ILE A 313 -5.47 -8.48 13.74
N PRO A 314 -6.69 -8.66 13.20
CA PRO A 314 -7.82 -9.07 14.05
C PRO A 314 -7.82 -10.54 14.44
N THR A 315 -6.98 -11.36 13.82
CA THR A 315 -6.90 -12.79 14.17
C THR A 315 -5.74 -12.97 15.14
N LEU A 316 -6.03 -13.22 16.39
CA LEU A 316 -5.01 -13.36 17.43
C LEU A 316 -5.32 -14.56 18.30
N TYR A 317 -4.28 -15.07 18.96
CA TYR A 317 -4.42 -16.25 19.81
C TYR A 317 -5.14 -15.93 21.11
N LYS A 318 -5.01 -14.71 21.61
CA LYS A 318 -5.77 -14.27 22.78
C LYS A 318 -7.25 -14.25 22.41
N PRO A 319 -8.11 -15.00 23.12
CA PRO A 319 -9.49 -15.14 22.65
C PRO A 319 -10.27 -13.84 22.70
N LEU A 320 -10.99 -13.57 21.62
CA LEU A 320 -11.96 -12.47 21.57
C LEU A 320 -13.35 -13.06 21.45
N MET A 321 -14.35 -12.37 21.99
CA MET A 321 -15.73 -12.86 21.92
C MET A 321 -16.31 -12.61 20.54
N SER A 322 -17.08 -13.59 20.06
CA SER A 322 -17.83 -13.49 18.84
C SER A 322 -19.15 -14.23 19.04
N VAL A 323 -19.94 -14.30 17.99
CA VAL A 323 -21.24 -14.98 18.04
C VAL A 323 -21.44 -15.74 16.73
N ASP A 324 -21.86 -17.00 16.83
CA ASP A 324 -22.15 -17.83 15.66
C ASP A 324 -23.42 -17.29 14.99
N ILE A 325 -23.36 -17.01 13.69
CA ILE A 325 -24.51 -16.42 12.99
C ILE A 325 -25.66 -17.39 12.81
N GLU A 326 -25.42 -18.70 12.90
CA GLU A 326 -26.48 -19.69 12.77
C GLU A 326 -27.21 -19.94 14.09
N THR A 327 -26.47 -20.07 15.17
CA THR A 327 -27.04 -20.43 16.47
C THR A 327 -27.28 -19.24 17.38
N HIS A 328 -26.60 -18.11 17.11
CA HIS A 328 -26.58 -16.93 17.97
C HIS A 328 -25.97 -17.21 19.34
N GLU A 329 -25.17 -18.26 19.45
CA GLU A 329 -24.48 -18.58 20.69
C GLU A 329 -23.14 -17.83 20.77
N PRO A 330 -22.80 -17.31 21.93
CA PRO A 330 -21.50 -16.71 22.13
C PRO A 330 -20.38 -17.71 21.91
N TYR A 331 -19.22 -17.21 21.50
CA TYR A 331 -18.10 -18.02 21.10
C TYR A 331 -16.83 -17.25 21.28
N LYS A 332 -15.78 -17.91 21.77
CA LYS A 332 -14.46 -17.29 21.87
C LYS A 332 -13.71 -17.57 20.57
N ALA A 333 -13.46 -16.50 19.82
CA ALA A 333 -12.75 -16.64 18.56
C ALA A 333 -11.30 -16.96 18.83
N THR A 334 -10.86 -18.13 18.40
CA THR A 334 -9.45 -18.53 18.52
C THR A 334 -8.86 -18.72 17.15
N VAL A 335 -7.56 -18.56 17.04
CA VAL A 335 -6.85 -18.66 15.78
C VAL A 335 -5.67 -19.59 15.96
N GLU A 336 -5.51 -20.53 15.04
CA GLU A 336 -4.40 -21.46 15.11
C GLU A 336 -3.07 -20.78 14.78
N ARG A 337 -3.11 -19.78 13.88
CA ARG A 337 -1.91 -19.07 13.45
C ARG A 337 -2.23 -17.61 13.29
N SER A 338 -1.33 -16.79 13.78
CA SER A 338 -1.42 -15.35 13.62
C SER A 338 -0.04 -14.75 13.73
N ASP A 339 0.31 -13.91 12.78
CA ASP A 339 1.54 -13.11 12.88
C ASP A 339 1.29 -12.01 13.91
N PRO A 340 2.30 -11.67 14.74
CA PRO A 340 2.11 -10.58 15.69
C PRO A 340 1.97 -9.22 15.02
N THR A 341 2.54 -9.06 13.82
CA THR A 341 2.36 -7.83 13.07
C THR A 341 2.63 -8.08 11.59
N ALA A 342 2.00 -7.29 10.74
CA ALA A 342 2.28 -7.27 9.31
C ALA A 342 2.75 -5.89 8.88
N LEU A 343 3.25 -5.10 9.84
CA LEU A 343 3.55 -3.71 9.59
C LEU A 343 4.61 -3.47 8.51
N PRO A 344 5.74 -4.22 8.50
CA PRO A 344 6.71 -3.99 7.43
C PRO A 344 6.13 -4.26 6.04
N ALA A 345 5.34 -5.31 5.89
CA ALA A 345 4.69 -5.59 4.61
C ALA A 345 3.70 -4.48 4.26
N ALA A 346 3.01 -3.94 5.25
CA ALA A 346 2.08 -2.84 5.02
C ALA A 346 2.80 -1.63 4.46
N GLY A 347 4.03 -1.43 4.81
CA GLY A 347 4.84 -0.40 4.20
C GLY A 347 4.96 -0.55 2.68
N UNK A 348 5.08 -1.58 2.13
CA UNK A 348 5.22 -1.88 0.86
C UNK A 348 4.06 -1.64 0.14
N VAL A 349 3.02 -2.09 0.81
CA VAL A 349 1.71 -1.90 0.22
C VAL A 349 1.34 -0.41 0.11
N MET A 350 1.51 0.33 1.19
CA MET A 350 1.18 1.75 1.16
C MET A 350 2.05 2.51 0.15
N GLU A 351 3.32 2.20 0.12
CA GLU A 351 4.22 2.80 -0.85
C GLU A 351 3.73 2.55 -2.29
N SER A 352 3.28 1.35 -2.56
CA SER A 352 2.76 0.96 -3.88
C SER A 352 1.48 1.71 -4.22
N VAL A 353 0.59 1.84 -3.25
CA VAL A 353 -0.68 2.54 -3.47
C VAL A 353 -0.43 4.02 -3.74
N VAL A 354 0.46 4.64 -2.96
CA VAL A 354 0.80 6.05 -3.18
C VAL A 354 1.40 6.23 -4.57
N ALA A 355 2.30 5.32 -4.97
CA ALA A 355 2.90 5.40 -6.31
C ALA A 355 1.84 5.31 -7.40
N THR A 356 0.84 4.44 -7.24
CA THR A 356 -0.23 4.30 -8.23
C THR A 356 -1.03 5.58 -8.37
N VAL A 357 -1.39 6.20 -7.23
CA VAL A 357 -2.15 7.45 -7.26
C VAL A 357 -1.32 8.54 -7.94
N LEU A 358 -0.03 8.63 -7.61
CA LEU A 358 0.83 9.64 -8.20
C LEU A 358 1.00 9.44 -9.70
N ALA A 359 1.25 8.21 -10.14
CA ALA A 359 1.40 7.93 -11.56
C ALA A 359 0.13 8.31 -12.32
N THR A 360 -1.02 8.01 -11.73
CA THR A 360 -2.29 8.38 -12.35
C THR A 360 -2.39 9.89 -12.51
N GLU A 361 -1.98 10.64 -11.49
CA GLU A 361 -2.07 12.10 -11.56
C GLU A 361 -1.05 12.68 -12.53
N VAL A 362 0.14 12.09 -12.61
CA VAL A 362 1.14 12.50 -13.60
C VAL A 362 0.54 12.37 -15.01
N LEU A 363 -0.10 11.25 -15.28
CA LEU A 363 -0.69 11.02 -16.61
C LEU A 363 -1.92 11.89 -16.84
N GLU A 364 -2.58 12.35 -15.78
CA GLU A 364 -3.68 13.29 -15.93
C GLU A 364 -3.17 14.66 -16.37
N LYS A 365 -2.05 15.11 -15.79
CA LYS A 365 -1.50 16.42 -16.11
C LYS A 365 -0.73 16.40 -17.43
N PHE A 366 0.07 15.39 -17.65
CA PHE A 366 0.99 15.34 -18.80
C PHE A 366 0.54 14.39 -19.90
N SER A 367 -0.67 13.97 -19.85
CA SER A 367 -1.31 13.07 -20.81
C SER A 367 -0.47 12.78 -22.07
N SER A 368 0.03 11.57 -22.20
CA SER A 368 0.80 11.21 -23.39
C SER A 368 0.60 9.75 -23.74
N ASP A 369 0.75 9.47 -25.04
CA ASP A 369 0.60 8.11 -25.54
C ASP A 369 1.88 7.29 -25.39
N ASN A 370 3.01 7.95 -25.27
CA ASN A 370 4.28 7.23 -25.16
C ASN A 370 5.22 7.90 -24.17
N LEU A 371 6.19 7.11 -23.74
CA LEU A 371 7.10 7.54 -22.67
C LEU A 371 7.93 8.75 -23.07
N GLU A 372 8.38 8.80 -24.32
CA GLU A 372 9.22 9.91 -24.77
C GLU A 372 8.49 11.25 -24.67
N GLU A 373 7.23 11.26 -25.12
CA GLU A 373 6.42 12.48 -25.01
C GLU A 373 6.19 12.87 -23.55
N LEU A 374 5.97 11.89 -22.71
CA LEU A 374 5.78 12.17 -21.28
C LEU A 374 7.03 12.82 -20.70
N LYS A 375 8.18 12.24 -20.97
CA LYS A 375 9.44 12.77 -20.43
C LYS A 375 9.70 14.18 -20.93
N ASP A 376 9.42 14.45 -22.21
CA ASP A 376 9.58 15.79 -22.77
C ASP A 376 8.65 16.79 -22.08
N ALA A 377 7.40 16.39 -21.86
CA ALA A 377 6.41 17.28 -21.25
C ALA A 377 6.81 17.61 -19.80
N VAL A 378 7.25 16.61 -19.06
CA VAL A 378 7.66 16.82 -17.68
C VAL A 378 8.89 17.75 -17.63
N ALA A 379 9.86 17.54 -18.52
CA ALA A 379 11.06 18.37 -18.55
C ALA A 379 10.73 19.83 -18.84
N ARG A 380 9.84 20.06 -19.84
CA ARG A 380 9.44 21.43 -20.16
C ARG A 380 8.71 22.09 -18.99
N HIS A 381 7.87 21.34 -18.30
CA HIS A 381 7.16 21.87 -17.15
C HIS A 381 8.11 22.25 -16.03
N ARG A 382 9.08 21.38 -15.75
CA ARG A 382 10.05 21.66 -14.69
C ARG A 382 10.87 22.92 -15.01
N GLU A 383 11.24 23.08 -16.27
CA GLU A 383 11.97 24.30 -16.66
C GLU A 383 11.10 25.53 -16.49
N PHE A 384 9.83 25.44 -16.86
CA PHE A 384 8.91 26.58 -16.66
C PHE A 384 8.82 26.94 -15.18
N VAL A 385 8.64 25.94 -14.32
CA VAL A 385 8.48 26.17 -12.87
C VAL A 385 9.75 26.81 -12.30
N LYS A 386 10.92 26.32 -12.72
CA LYS A 386 12.17 26.86 -12.20
C LYS A 386 12.33 28.33 -12.58
N ASN A 387 11.86 28.73 -13.73
CA ASN A 387 12.02 30.09 -14.23
C ASN A 387 10.80 30.98 -13.96
N PHE A 388 9.85 30.53 -13.21
CA PHE A 388 8.62 31.29 -12.89
C PHE A 388 8.93 32.58 -12.05
#